data_bb6df3bcb4e862c4cc574dc0dd205c53
#
_entry.id   bb6df3bcb4e862c4cc574dc0dd205c53
#
_cell.length_a   1.000
_cell.length_b   1.000
_cell.length_c   1.000
_cell.angle_alpha   90.00
_cell.angle_beta   90.00
_cell.angle_gamma   90.00
#
_symmetry.space_group_name_H-M   'P 1'
#
loop_
_entity.id
_entity.type
_entity.pdbx_description
1 polymer ?
#
loop_
_entity_poly.entity_id
_entity_poly.type
_entity_poly.pdbx_seq_one_letter_code
_entity_poly.pdbx_strand_id
1 'polypeptide(L)'
;QSPSSAASDVYKRQGITLKLYDDTKEIAKSKQCCSGQDIMDAKRVANKLNIDHKILYYQDKFKQGVIDNFVESYLKGETPIPCVQCNKTVKFKDLFEVSKDLRADALVTGHYVKSITKQNETSMYRAIDENRDQSYFLFNTSKDQLNYLRFPLGGMLKNETREIAKKLELN
;
A
#
# COMPACT_ATOMS: atom_id res chain seq x y z
N GLN A 1 -31.82 27.05 21.75
CA GLN A 1 -31.32 25.76 21.26
C GLN A 1 -29.94 25.97 20.71
N SER A 2 -28.93 25.35 21.31
CA SER A 2 -27.57 25.30 20.82
C SER A 2 -27.56 24.57 19.48
N PRO A 3 -26.81 25.02 18.44
CA PRO A 3 -26.65 24.24 17.22
C PRO A 3 -25.90 22.96 17.56
N SER A 4 -26.57 21.85 17.34
CA SER A 4 -26.01 20.51 17.56
C SER A 4 -24.74 20.35 16.70
N SER A 5 -23.72 19.82 17.32
CA SER A 5 -22.40 19.51 16.80
C SER A 5 -22.45 18.41 15.70
N ALA A 6 -23.06 18.72 14.57
CA ALA A 6 -23.04 17.87 13.37
C ALA A 6 -21.88 18.21 12.43
N ALA A 7 -20.76 18.73 12.96
CA ALA A 7 -19.63 19.20 12.15
C ALA A 7 -18.31 18.54 12.51
N SER A 8 -18.28 17.21 12.73
CA SER A 8 -17.00 16.52 13.00
C SER A 8 -16.86 15.11 12.44
N ASP A 9 -17.56 14.77 11.38
CA ASP A 9 -17.18 13.62 10.57
C ASP A 9 -16.20 14.03 9.45
N VAL A 10 -15.18 14.75 9.83
CA VAL A 10 -14.01 14.92 8.96
C VAL A 10 -13.26 13.60 8.98
N TYR A 11 -13.41 12.80 7.92
CA TYR A 11 -12.65 11.59 7.70
C TYR A 11 -11.15 11.88 7.91
N LYS A 12 -10.59 11.40 9.02
CA LYS A 12 -9.16 11.54 9.28
C LYS A 12 -8.41 10.65 8.29
N ARG A 13 -7.88 11.25 7.25
CA ARG A 13 -7.01 10.56 6.29
C ARG A 13 -5.57 10.69 6.74
N GLN A 14 -4.83 9.59 6.76
CA GLN A 14 -3.42 9.57 7.09
C GLN A 14 -2.65 8.79 6.03
N GLY A 15 -1.58 9.38 5.52
CA GLY A 15 -0.63 8.71 4.64
C GLY A 15 0.40 7.94 5.46
N ILE A 16 0.73 6.72 5.02
CA ILE A 16 1.78 5.92 5.62
C ILE A 16 2.75 5.48 4.52
N THR A 17 4.04 5.71 4.72
CA THR A 17 5.09 5.18 3.86
C THR A 17 6.02 4.29 4.67
N LEU A 18 6.35 3.13 4.12
CA LEU A 18 7.32 2.21 4.70
C LEU A 18 8.72 2.55 4.19
N LYS A 19 9.68 2.72 5.10
CA LYS A 19 11.10 2.74 4.76
C LYS A 19 11.65 1.32 4.91
N LEU A 20 11.96 0.67 3.78
CA LEU A 20 12.36 -0.74 3.73
C LEU A 20 13.88 -0.93 3.59
N TYR A 21 14.63 0.11 3.23
CA TYR A 21 16.08 0.05 3.00
C TYR A 21 16.79 1.18 3.74
N ASP A 22 18.07 0.94 4.06
CA ASP A 22 18.95 1.96 4.60
C ASP A 22 19.57 2.80 3.47
N ASP A 23 19.64 4.12 3.67
CA ASP A 23 20.17 5.06 2.67
C ASP A 23 21.72 5.01 2.56
N THR A 24 22.39 4.20 3.38
CA THR A 24 23.84 4.27 3.60
C THR A 24 24.71 3.57 2.57
N LYS A 25 24.15 2.89 1.56
CA LYS A 25 24.97 2.19 0.55
C LYS A 25 24.42 2.44 -0.84
N GLU A 26 25.20 3.04 -1.72
CA GLU A 26 25.18 3.09 -3.20
C GLU A 26 23.92 2.65 -4.00
N ILE A 27 22.87 2.21 -3.32
CA ILE A 27 21.62 1.68 -3.85
C ILE A 27 20.66 2.81 -4.28
N ALA A 28 21.02 4.07 -4.02
CA ALA A 28 20.22 5.26 -4.33
C ALA A 28 19.92 5.48 -5.84
N LYS A 29 20.49 4.66 -6.73
CA LYS A 29 20.31 4.75 -8.20
C LYS A 29 19.38 3.69 -8.79
N SER A 30 18.88 2.75 -8.01
CA SER A 30 17.99 1.70 -8.53
C SER A 30 16.50 2.10 -8.39
N LYS A 31 15.68 1.71 -9.36
CA LYS A 31 14.21 1.81 -9.33
C LYS A 31 13.59 0.86 -8.29
N GLN A 32 14.03 0.93 -7.04
CA GLN A 32 13.55 0.09 -5.95
C GLN A 32 12.29 0.68 -5.35
N CYS A 33 11.34 -0.17 -5.00
CA CYS A 33 10.15 0.22 -4.24
C CYS A 33 10.56 0.82 -2.89
N CYS A 34 9.95 1.96 -2.49
CA CYS A 34 10.17 2.64 -1.22
C CYS A 34 11.60 3.21 -1.07
N SER A 35 12.15 3.75 -2.16
CA SER A 35 13.41 4.50 -2.16
C SER A 35 13.25 5.82 -1.37
N GLY A 36 14.37 6.46 -1.01
CA GLY A 36 14.34 7.77 -0.37
C GLY A 36 13.58 8.82 -1.18
N GLN A 37 13.67 8.77 -2.52
CA GLN A 37 12.92 9.64 -3.43
C GLN A 37 11.40 9.40 -3.32
N ASP A 38 10.95 8.13 -3.29
CA ASP A 38 9.53 7.80 -3.16
C ASP A 38 8.94 8.32 -1.84
N ILE A 39 9.72 8.30 -0.75
CA ILE A 39 9.34 8.87 0.54
C ILE A 39 9.15 10.38 0.44
N MET A 40 10.07 11.08 -0.22
CA MET A 40 9.99 12.54 -0.43
C MET A 40 8.79 12.91 -1.30
N ASP A 41 8.53 12.15 -2.35
CA ASP A 41 7.38 12.35 -3.23
C ASP A 41 6.06 12.10 -2.48
N ALA A 42 5.97 11.03 -1.69
CA ALA A 42 4.81 10.77 -0.83
C ALA A 42 4.55 11.89 0.17
N LYS A 43 5.61 12.41 0.80
CA LYS A 43 5.51 13.55 1.74
C LYS A 43 5.03 14.81 1.04
N ARG A 44 5.54 15.11 -0.17
CA ARG A 44 5.11 16.24 -0.98
C ARG A 44 3.63 16.16 -1.32
N VAL A 45 3.18 14.98 -1.78
CA VAL A 45 1.77 14.73 -2.11
C VAL A 45 0.89 14.87 -0.86
N ALA A 46 1.28 14.29 0.26
CA ALA A 46 0.53 14.39 1.51
C ALA A 46 0.38 15.85 1.98
N ASN A 47 1.47 16.62 1.93
CA ASN A 47 1.44 18.05 2.26
C ASN A 47 0.49 18.82 1.33
N LYS A 48 0.54 18.55 0.01
CA LYS A 48 -0.35 19.23 -0.96
C LYS A 48 -1.82 18.89 -0.72
N LEU A 49 -2.12 17.67 -0.32
CA LEU A 49 -3.47 17.22 -0.01
C LEU A 49 -3.91 17.53 1.43
N ASN A 50 -3.05 18.18 2.22
CA ASN A 50 -3.27 18.46 3.65
C ASN A 50 -3.66 17.19 4.43
N ILE A 51 -2.87 16.13 4.23
CA ILE A 51 -3.03 14.82 4.88
C ILE A 51 -1.83 14.57 5.79
N ASP A 52 -2.05 14.16 7.02
CA ASP A 52 -0.98 13.72 7.91
C ASP A 52 -0.20 12.56 7.27
N HIS A 53 1.12 12.60 7.37
CA HIS A 53 1.99 11.58 6.79
C HIS A 53 2.97 11.02 7.81
N LYS A 54 2.99 9.70 7.95
CA LYS A 54 3.93 8.98 8.81
C LYS A 54 4.87 8.12 7.99
N ILE A 55 6.13 8.08 8.40
CA ILE A 55 7.13 7.15 7.88
C ILE A 55 7.36 6.08 8.94
N LEU A 56 7.20 4.83 8.56
CA LEU A 56 7.48 3.69 9.42
C LEU A 56 8.76 3.00 8.96
N TYR A 57 9.66 2.80 9.90
CA TYR A 57 10.96 2.20 9.66
C TYR A 57 10.86 0.69 9.79
N TYR A 58 10.94 -0.02 8.67
CA TYR A 58 10.70 -1.46 8.57
C TYR A 58 11.87 -2.23 7.98
N GLN A 59 13.08 -1.66 8.01
CA GLN A 59 14.28 -2.26 7.42
C GLN A 59 14.56 -3.66 7.97
N ASP A 60 14.56 -3.83 9.29
CA ASP A 60 14.85 -5.12 9.94
C ASP A 60 13.76 -6.17 9.64
N LYS A 61 12.48 -5.76 9.75
CA LYS A 61 11.37 -6.64 9.44
C LYS A 61 11.34 -7.06 7.97
N PHE A 62 11.67 -6.14 7.07
CA PHE A 62 11.76 -6.43 5.64
C PHE A 62 12.93 -7.36 5.34
N LYS A 63 14.08 -7.12 5.97
CA LYS A 63 15.25 -7.99 5.83
C LYS A 63 14.89 -9.41 6.26
N GLN A 64 14.41 -9.60 7.48
CA GLN A 64 14.09 -10.93 8.03
C GLN A 64 12.92 -11.61 7.28
N GLY A 65 11.84 -10.88 7.02
CA GLY A 65 10.61 -11.45 6.45
C GLY A 65 10.64 -11.64 4.95
N VAL A 66 11.48 -10.91 4.22
CA VAL A 66 11.49 -10.93 2.75
C VAL A 66 12.86 -11.28 2.18
N ILE A 67 13.93 -10.56 2.59
CA ILE A 67 15.25 -10.75 1.98
C ILE A 67 15.86 -12.08 2.40
N ASP A 68 15.88 -12.38 3.70
CA ASP A 68 16.46 -13.61 4.21
C ASP A 68 15.69 -14.83 3.68
N ASN A 69 14.34 -14.75 3.61
CA ASN A 69 13.51 -15.78 3.00
C ASN A 69 13.81 -15.95 1.49
N PHE A 70 14.01 -14.86 0.77
CA PHE A 70 14.39 -14.91 -0.66
C PHE A 70 15.72 -15.67 -0.86
N VAL A 71 16.74 -15.33 -0.06
CA VAL A 71 18.06 -15.98 -0.13
C VAL A 71 17.96 -17.47 0.22
N GLU A 72 17.23 -17.79 1.30
CA GLU A 72 17.06 -19.17 1.74
C GLU A 72 16.36 -20.05 0.70
N SER A 73 15.27 -19.55 0.09
CA SER A 73 14.55 -20.24 -0.97
C SER A 73 15.43 -20.48 -2.20
N TYR A 74 16.21 -19.47 -2.59
CA TYR A 74 17.16 -19.62 -3.71
C TYR A 74 18.23 -20.68 -3.44
N LEU A 75 18.78 -20.72 -2.23
CA LEU A 75 19.75 -21.74 -1.82
C LEU A 75 19.17 -23.15 -1.82
N LYS A 76 17.86 -23.28 -1.65
CA LYS A 76 17.12 -24.56 -1.75
C LYS A 76 16.71 -24.93 -3.19
N GLY A 77 17.05 -24.12 -4.18
CA GLY A 77 16.65 -24.31 -5.58
C GLY A 77 15.19 -23.95 -5.89
N GLU A 78 14.53 -23.23 -5.00
CA GLU A 78 13.16 -22.73 -5.19
C GLU A 78 13.17 -21.38 -5.89
N THR A 79 12.05 -21.01 -6.54
CA THR A 79 11.87 -19.68 -7.15
C THR A 79 10.98 -18.82 -6.25
N PRO A 80 11.55 -17.97 -5.37
CA PRO A 80 10.76 -17.14 -4.47
C PRO A 80 10.13 -15.96 -5.20
N ILE A 81 8.97 -15.50 -4.68
CA ILE A 81 8.29 -14.30 -5.17
C ILE A 81 8.29 -13.25 -4.07
N PRO A 82 9.33 -12.40 -3.98
CA PRO A 82 9.50 -11.46 -2.87
C PRO A 82 8.35 -10.47 -2.73
N CYS A 83 7.69 -10.07 -3.83
CA CYS A 83 6.54 -9.17 -3.78
C CYS A 83 5.34 -9.80 -3.07
N VAL A 84 5.08 -11.09 -3.26
CA VAL A 84 4.02 -11.82 -2.55
C VAL A 84 4.35 -11.90 -1.07
N GLN A 85 5.59 -12.23 -0.74
CA GLN A 85 6.05 -12.32 0.65
C GLN A 85 5.98 -10.95 1.35
N CYS A 86 6.40 -9.87 0.69
CA CYS A 86 6.31 -8.51 1.20
C CYS A 86 4.85 -8.10 1.46
N ASN A 87 3.95 -8.37 0.54
CA ASN A 87 2.53 -8.08 0.74
C ASN A 87 1.95 -8.87 1.92
N LYS A 88 2.29 -10.17 2.02
CA LYS A 88 1.80 -11.06 3.09
C LYS A 88 2.29 -10.63 4.48
N THR A 89 3.59 -10.35 4.64
CA THR A 89 4.22 -10.16 5.95
C THR A 89 4.27 -8.69 6.36
N VAL A 90 4.80 -7.83 5.51
CA VAL A 90 5.08 -6.43 5.86
C VAL A 90 3.89 -5.53 5.60
N LYS A 91 3.33 -5.58 4.37
CA LYS A 91 2.28 -4.63 4.01
C LYS A 91 0.92 -4.95 4.64
N PHE A 92 0.45 -6.20 4.50
CA PHE A 92 -0.93 -6.51 4.92
C PHE A 92 -1.03 -7.14 6.29
N LYS A 93 0.05 -7.65 6.86
CA LYS A 93 0.05 -8.07 8.27
C LYS A 93 0.35 -6.87 9.16
N ASP A 94 1.52 -6.28 9.01
CA ASP A 94 1.99 -5.25 9.94
C ASP A 94 1.24 -3.93 9.77
N LEU A 95 0.98 -3.46 8.52
CA LEU A 95 0.18 -2.25 8.34
C LEU A 95 -1.29 -2.44 8.73
N PHE A 96 -1.82 -3.64 8.65
CA PHE A 96 -3.15 -3.95 9.14
C PHE A 96 -3.24 -3.74 10.65
N GLU A 97 -2.26 -4.23 11.41
CA GLU A 97 -2.18 -3.99 12.86
C GLU A 97 -2.01 -2.50 13.17
N VAL A 98 -1.05 -1.84 12.53
CA VAL A 98 -0.85 -0.38 12.70
C VAL A 98 -2.11 0.41 12.39
N SER A 99 -2.86 0.04 11.34
CA SER A 99 -4.09 0.75 10.98
C SER A 99 -5.21 0.53 11.99
N LYS A 100 -5.29 -0.64 12.62
CA LYS A 100 -6.21 -0.89 13.72
C LYS A 100 -5.84 -0.09 14.98
N ASP A 101 -4.56 -0.02 15.32
CA ASP A 101 -4.07 0.79 16.43
C ASP A 101 -4.39 2.27 16.23
N LEU A 102 -4.36 2.74 14.98
CA LEU A 102 -4.79 4.08 14.58
C LEU A 102 -6.31 4.25 14.52
N ARG A 103 -7.07 3.21 14.81
CA ARG A 103 -8.54 3.16 14.69
C ARG A 103 -9.06 3.57 13.32
N ALA A 104 -8.35 3.14 12.27
CA ALA A 104 -8.77 3.41 10.91
C ALA A 104 -9.87 2.43 10.48
N ASP A 105 -10.82 2.91 9.68
CA ASP A 105 -11.93 2.09 9.15
C ASP A 105 -11.51 1.25 7.94
N ALA A 106 -10.45 1.64 7.26
CA ALA A 106 -9.93 0.95 6.09
C ALA A 106 -8.46 1.29 5.83
N LEU A 107 -7.76 0.38 5.19
CA LEU A 107 -6.43 0.58 4.64
C LEU A 107 -6.54 0.68 3.11
N VAL A 108 -6.18 1.85 2.56
CA VAL A 108 -6.22 2.13 1.12
C VAL A 108 -4.85 1.88 0.52
N THR A 109 -4.79 1.19 -0.59
CA THR A 109 -3.54 0.89 -1.29
C THR A 109 -3.66 1.10 -2.80
N GLY A 110 -2.56 1.51 -3.43
CA GLY A 110 -2.47 1.80 -4.86
C GLY A 110 -2.28 0.57 -5.75
N HIS A 111 -2.62 -0.63 -5.29
CA HIS A 111 -2.57 -1.81 -6.16
C HIS A 111 -3.67 -1.78 -7.21
N TYR A 112 -3.30 -2.13 -8.44
CA TYR A 112 -4.24 -2.35 -9.53
C TYR A 112 -4.88 -3.73 -9.37
N VAL A 113 -5.91 -3.77 -8.55
CA VAL A 113 -6.73 -4.96 -8.27
C VAL A 113 -8.13 -4.46 -7.97
N LYS A 114 -9.16 -5.22 -8.31
CA LYS A 114 -10.54 -4.89 -8.02
C LYS A 114 -11.06 -5.73 -6.86
N SER A 115 -11.72 -5.10 -5.91
CA SER A 115 -12.48 -5.79 -4.86
C SER A 115 -13.95 -5.44 -4.96
N ILE A 116 -14.82 -6.44 -4.82
CA ILE A 116 -16.27 -6.26 -4.86
C ILE A 116 -16.87 -6.96 -3.66
N THR A 117 -17.64 -6.21 -2.88
CA THR A 117 -18.39 -6.75 -1.75
C THR A 117 -19.83 -7.01 -2.16
N LYS A 118 -20.31 -8.25 -2.02
CA LYS A 118 -21.70 -8.67 -2.21
C LYS A 118 -22.11 -9.48 -0.99
N GLN A 119 -23.30 -9.19 -0.44
CA GLN A 119 -23.84 -9.94 0.70
C GLN A 119 -22.84 -10.14 1.87
N ASN A 120 -22.10 -9.09 2.21
CA ASN A 120 -21.02 -9.10 3.21
C ASN A 120 -19.79 -9.98 2.89
N GLU A 121 -19.69 -10.52 1.69
CA GLU A 121 -18.49 -11.20 1.22
C GLU A 121 -17.73 -10.34 0.21
N THR A 122 -16.46 -10.11 0.48
CA THR A 122 -15.56 -9.40 -0.43
C THR A 122 -14.75 -10.41 -1.24
N SER A 123 -14.81 -10.26 -2.55
CA SER A 123 -14.03 -11.06 -3.50
C SER A 123 -13.07 -10.17 -4.26
N MET A 124 -11.90 -10.74 -4.57
CA MET A 124 -10.87 -10.08 -5.36
C MET A 124 -10.97 -10.50 -6.82
N TYR A 125 -10.83 -9.51 -7.71
CA TYR A 125 -10.88 -9.69 -9.16
C TYR A 125 -9.67 -9.01 -9.80
N ARG A 126 -9.35 -9.39 -11.01
CA ARG A 126 -8.34 -8.70 -11.83
C ARG A 126 -8.73 -7.23 -12.03
N ALA A 127 -7.72 -6.38 -12.17
CA ALA A 127 -7.92 -4.99 -12.53
C ALA A 127 -8.52 -4.85 -13.95
N ILE A 128 -9.15 -3.69 -14.23
CA ILE A 128 -9.60 -3.36 -15.58
C ILE A 128 -8.41 -3.17 -16.52
N ASP A 129 -7.33 -2.56 -16.04
CA ASP A 129 -6.06 -2.45 -16.77
C ASP A 129 -5.30 -3.78 -16.69
N GLU A 130 -5.50 -4.64 -17.68
CA GLU A 130 -4.86 -5.97 -17.72
C GLU A 130 -3.33 -5.89 -17.74
N ASN A 131 -2.77 -4.82 -18.32
CA ASN A 131 -1.31 -4.61 -18.37
C ASN A 131 -0.72 -4.18 -17.03
N ARG A 132 -1.57 -3.82 -16.07
CA ARG A 132 -1.20 -3.36 -14.73
C ARG A 132 -1.77 -4.23 -13.63
N ASP A 133 -2.48 -5.29 -13.97
CA ASP A 133 -3.08 -6.18 -12.98
C ASP A 133 -2.04 -6.73 -12.01
N GLN A 134 -2.34 -6.60 -10.72
CA GLN A 134 -1.48 -7.02 -9.61
C GLN A 134 -2.14 -8.09 -8.72
N SER A 135 -3.26 -8.66 -9.16
CA SER A 135 -3.99 -9.66 -8.40
C SER A 135 -3.14 -10.89 -8.06
N TYR A 136 -2.23 -11.27 -8.97
CA TYR A 136 -1.28 -12.36 -8.75
C TYR A 136 -0.41 -12.15 -7.49
N PHE A 137 -0.01 -10.92 -7.20
CA PHE A 137 0.84 -10.64 -6.03
C PHE A 137 0.08 -10.58 -4.71
N LEU A 138 -1.25 -10.68 -4.76
CA LEU A 138 -2.14 -10.56 -3.61
C LEU A 138 -2.93 -11.84 -3.29
N PHE A 139 -2.63 -12.96 -3.92
CA PHE A 139 -3.39 -14.20 -3.74
C PHE A 139 -3.38 -14.72 -2.29
N ASN A 140 -2.38 -14.35 -1.49
CA ASN A 140 -2.24 -14.71 -0.07
C ASN A 140 -3.00 -13.76 0.89
N THR A 141 -3.78 -12.81 0.37
CA THR A 141 -4.58 -11.90 1.21
C THR A 141 -5.73 -12.67 1.86
N SER A 142 -5.84 -12.61 3.18
CA SER A 142 -6.94 -13.26 3.90
C SER A 142 -8.28 -12.53 3.69
N LYS A 143 -9.40 -13.21 3.99
CA LYS A 143 -10.74 -12.58 3.88
C LYS A 143 -10.85 -11.35 4.79
N ASP A 144 -10.35 -11.42 6.02
CA ASP A 144 -10.38 -10.30 6.96
C ASP A 144 -9.58 -9.09 6.46
N GLN A 145 -8.39 -9.34 5.91
CA GLN A 145 -7.60 -8.30 5.28
C GLN A 145 -8.32 -7.72 4.06
N LEU A 146 -8.89 -8.57 3.20
CA LEU A 146 -9.59 -8.13 2.00
C LEU A 146 -10.82 -7.26 2.31
N ASN A 147 -11.56 -7.59 3.37
CA ASN A 147 -12.68 -6.79 3.84
C ASN A 147 -12.27 -5.39 4.32
N TYR A 148 -11.07 -5.26 4.81
CA TYR A 148 -10.50 -4.00 5.34
C TYR A 148 -9.76 -3.18 4.29
N LEU A 149 -9.20 -3.83 3.26
CA LEU A 149 -8.46 -3.20 2.17
C LEU A 149 -9.39 -2.50 1.18
N ARG A 150 -8.91 -1.37 0.62
CA ARG A 150 -9.57 -0.67 -0.47
C ARG A 150 -8.58 -0.46 -1.62
N PHE A 151 -9.03 -0.75 -2.83
CA PHE A 151 -8.23 -0.71 -4.06
C PHE A 151 -8.85 0.25 -5.08
N PRO A 152 -8.72 1.57 -4.91
CA PRO A 152 -9.38 2.54 -5.77
C PRO A 152 -8.93 2.49 -7.23
N LEU A 153 -7.73 1.98 -7.50
CA LEU A 153 -7.16 1.93 -8.84
C LEU A 153 -7.60 0.70 -9.66
N GLY A 154 -8.25 -0.28 -9.03
CA GLY A 154 -8.65 -1.51 -9.71
C GLY A 154 -9.72 -1.33 -10.81
N GLY A 155 -10.49 -0.26 -10.73
CA GLY A 155 -11.50 0.12 -11.72
C GLY A 155 -11.01 1.19 -12.72
N MET A 156 -9.71 1.47 -12.81
CA MET A 156 -9.15 2.56 -13.61
C MET A 156 -8.01 2.08 -14.51
N LEU A 157 -7.90 2.70 -15.68
CA LEU A 157 -6.70 2.57 -16.51
C LEU A 157 -5.56 3.45 -15.98
N LYS A 158 -4.32 3.05 -16.24
CA LYS A 158 -3.14 3.83 -15.79
C LYS A 158 -3.12 5.26 -16.31
N ASN A 159 -3.62 5.47 -17.54
CA ASN A 159 -3.69 6.81 -18.13
C ASN A 159 -4.70 7.70 -17.37
N GLU A 160 -5.86 7.18 -16.99
CA GLU A 160 -6.86 7.92 -16.20
C GLU A 160 -6.28 8.33 -14.84
N THR A 161 -5.53 7.41 -14.18
CA THR A 161 -4.83 7.72 -12.92
C THR A 161 -3.83 8.87 -13.10
N ARG A 162 -3.08 8.89 -14.20
CA ARG A 162 -2.13 9.96 -14.52
C ARG A 162 -2.83 11.30 -14.79
N GLU A 163 -3.95 11.27 -15.48
CA GLU A 163 -4.77 12.47 -15.73
C GLU A 163 -5.30 13.08 -14.43
N ILE A 164 -5.76 12.23 -13.51
CA ILE A 164 -6.20 12.70 -12.18
C ILE A 164 -5.04 13.31 -11.42
N ALA A 165 -3.86 12.66 -11.40
CA ALA A 165 -2.68 13.21 -10.77
C ALA A 165 -2.29 14.56 -11.35
N LYS A 166 -2.36 14.70 -12.67
CA LYS A 166 -2.10 15.96 -13.38
C LYS A 166 -3.13 17.06 -13.02
N LYS A 167 -4.43 16.73 -13.00
CA LYS A 167 -5.50 17.65 -12.59
C LYS A 167 -5.34 18.15 -11.16
N LEU A 168 -4.83 17.30 -10.29
CA LEU A 168 -4.52 17.63 -8.89
C LEU A 168 -3.11 18.21 -8.72
N GLU A 169 -2.39 18.41 -9.82
CA GLU A 169 -1.02 18.93 -9.86
C GLU A 169 -0.07 18.16 -8.92
N LEU A 170 -0.18 16.86 -8.86
CA LEU A 170 0.63 15.99 -8.01
C LEU A 170 1.96 15.54 -8.66
N ASN A 171 2.33 16.14 -9.79
CA ASN A 171 3.56 15.85 -10.55
C ASN A 171 4.73 16.67 -10.03
#